data_7b51d4b391013af7155dfe9536c8a495
#
_entry.id   7b51d4b391013af7155dfe9536c8a495
#
_cell.length_a   1.000
_cell.length_b   1.000
_cell.length_c   1.000
_cell.angle_alpha   90.00
_cell.angle_beta   90.00
_cell.angle_gamma   90.00
#
_symmetry.space_group_name_H-M   'P 1'
#
loop_
_entity.id
_entity.type
_entity.pdbx_description
1 polymer ?
#
loop_
_entity_poly.entity_id
_entity_poly.type
_entity_poly.pdbx_seq_one_letter_code
_entity_poly.pdbx_strand_id
1 'polypeptide(L)'
;MKLSSLFALTPIAFALSVNAQTTQSDTVEVKEADVEKIRIVGVRQNRVSRGATGLTMEISETPQSISILSEDLMQSFGAFNINDALKLAPGINVEEWETNRTNYTARGFEIKNTQIDGVGLPNDWGIVTGSVEAYGYEEIEVIRGANGLLTGVGNASGTINYVRKRPTNEEGGEVGASIGSYNFKRVQGDYSMLLTEDGSWAARVVGSFEDKESHLDGLENDRGFVYGVIDGQLTDNATITFGLSYQDANTDGNTWGGLVFNYTDGTQAEWDINDTTTQEWTKWDTETTNAFVELDYEFDNDWQLLLSYNFRGYEDESKLFYAYGAIDKETGLGLVGWPGRYDSEIDSHLLEGRVFGDFELFGRSHE
;
A
#
# COMPACT_ATOMS: atom_id res chain seq x y z
N MET A 1 39.66 -22.21 -19.11
CA MET A 1 38.99 -21.04 -19.72
C MET A 1 37.61 -21.46 -20.22
N LYS A 2 36.59 -21.37 -19.40
CA LYS A 2 35.17 -21.55 -19.80
C LYS A 2 34.45 -20.30 -19.34
N LEU A 3 34.03 -19.46 -20.28
CA LEU A 3 33.09 -18.38 -20.04
C LEU A 3 31.70 -19.00 -19.84
N SER A 4 31.14 -18.87 -18.67
CA SER A 4 29.72 -19.07 -18.43
C SER A 4 29.05 -17.69 -18.46
N SER A 5 28.28 -17.46 -19.50
CA SER A 5 27.42 -16.28 -19.65
C SER A 5 26.26 -16.35 -18.66
N LEU A 6 26.23 -15.39 -17.72
CA LEU A 6 25.05 -15.10 -16.91
C LEU A 6 23.97 -14.51 -17.83
N PHE A 7 22.92 -15.26 -18.10
CA PHE A 7 21.66 -14.71 -18.58
C PHE A 7 20.82 -14.34 -17.36
N ALA A 8 20.74 -13.04 -17.07
CA ALA A 8 19.71 -12.51 -16.21
C ALA A 8 18.38 -12.58 -16.98
N LEU A 9 17.52 -13.53 -16.65
CA LEU A 9 16.14 -13.59 -17.14
C LEU A 9 15.33 -12.60 -16.32
N THR A 10 15.05 -11.45 -16.93
CA THR A 10 14.00 -10.55 -16.45
C THR A 10 12.64 -11.23 -16.55
N PRO A 11 11.76 -11.14 -15.54
CA PRO A 11 10.41 -11.66 -15.64
C PRO A 11 9.67 -10.95 -16.76
N ILE A 12 9.17 -11.68 -17.74
CA ILE A 12 8.27 -11.17 -18.76
C ILE A 12 6.86 -11.30 -18.18
N ALA A 13 6.33 -10.20 -17.68
CA ALA A 13 4.91 -10.10 -17.33
C ALA A 13 4.12 -9.97 -18.64
N PHE A 14 3.33 -10.98 -19.00
CA PHE A 14 2.32 -10.89 -20.04
C PHE A 14 1.01 -10.48 -19.37
N ALA A 15 0.67 -9.19 -19.45
CA ALA A 15 -0.66 -8.73 -19.13
C ALA A 15 -1.55 -8.92 -20.38
N LEU A 16 -2.51 -9.84 -20.30
CA LEU A 16 -3.59 -9.96 -21.26
C LEU A 16 -4.71 -9.00 -20.83
N SER A 17 -4.69 -7.78 -21.36
CA SER A 17 -5.82 -6.87 -21.22
C SER A 17 -6.90 -7.25 -22.22
N VAL A 18 -8.04 -7.68 -21.74
CA VAL A 18 -9.25 -7.84 -22.56
C VAL A 18 -9.95 -6.49 -22.59
N ASN A 19 -9.73 -5.73 -23.66
CA ASN A 19 -10.48 -4.51 -23.94
C ASN A 19 -11.87 -4.88 -24.45
N ALA A 20 -12.91 -4.61 -23.67
CA ALA A 20 -14.27 -4.56 -24.19
C ALA A 20 -14.42 -3.28 -25.04
N GLN A 21 -14.55 -3.42 -26.33
CA GLN A 21 -14.77 -2.31 -27.24
C GLN A 21 -16.16 -1.71 -27.01
N THR A 22 -16.21 -0.50 -26.51
CA THR A 22 -17.39 0.36 -26.56
C THR A 22 -17.61 0.88 -27.97
N THR A 23 -18.84 0.75 -28.44
CA THR A 23 -19.32 1.21 -29.73
C THR A 23 -19.27 2.75 -29.77
N GLN A 24 -18.60 3.30 -30.78
CA GLN A 24 -18.57 4.74 -31.07
C GLN A 24 -20.00 5.25 -31.33
N SER A 25 -20.43 6.24 -30.58
CA SER A 25 -21.64 7.02 -30.88
C SER A 25 -21.27 8.34 -31.57
N ASP A 26 -22.00 8.63 -32.62
CA ASP A 26 -21.81 9.79 -33.51
C ASP A 26 -21.89 11.12 -32.74
N THR A 27 -20.93 12.00 -33.01
CA THR A 27 -20.93 13.38 -32.54
C THR A 27 -22.05 14.18 -33.19
N VAL A 28 -23.02 14.61 -32.41
CA VAL A 28 -24.00 15.65 -32.77
C VAL A 28 -23.47 17.00 -32.24
N GLU A 29 -23.23 17.90 -33.17
CA GLU A 29 -22.88 19.31 -32.88
C GLU A 29 -24.09 20.01 -32.21
N VAL A 30 -24.04 20.29 -30.92
CA VAL A 30 -25.10 21.03 -30.19
C VAL A 30 -24.66 22.49 -30.02
N LYS A 31 -25.45 23.41 -30.54
CA LYS A 31 -25.33 24.84 -30.33
C LYS A 31 -25.44 25.20 -28.84
N GLU A 32 -24.58 26.12 -28.39
CA GLU A 32 -24.69 26.74 -27.07
C GLU A 32 -26.11 27.26 -26.80
N ALA A 33 -26.83 26.56 -25.94
CA ALA A 33 -28.01 27.06 -25.25
C ALA A 33 -27.70 26.92 -23.75
N ASP A 34 -28.10 27.91 -22.95
CA ASP A 34 -27.97 27.98 -21.50
C ASP A 34 -28.09 26.56 -20.88
N VAL A 35 -26.96 25.95 -20.59
CA VAL A 35 -26.91 24.68 -19.90
C VAL A 35 -27.04 25.05 -18.43
N GLU A 36 -28.22 24.80 -17.84
CA GLU A 36 -28.33 24.66 -16.40
C GLU A 36 -27.17 23.76 -15.97
N LYS A 37 -26.30 24.26 -15.10
CA LYS A 37 -25.28 23.44 -14.45
C LYS A 37 -26.00 22.45 -13.56
N ILE A 38 -26.41 21.33 -14.11
CA ILE A 38 -26.80 20.18 -13.31
C ILE A 38 -25.51 19.71 -12.65
N ARG A 39 -25.33 20.10 -11.40
CA ARG A 39 -24.28 19.56 -10.54
C ARG A 39 -24.71 18.12 -10.24
N ILE A 40 -24.25 17.17 -11.05
CA ILE A 40 -24.36 15.75 -10.71
C ILE A 40 -23.37 15.53 -9.55
N VAL A 41 -23.85 15.72 -8.33
CA VAL A 41 -23.13 15.37 -7.12
C VAL A 41 -23.41 13.88 -6.87
N GLY A 42 -22.81 13.03 -7.58
CA GLY A 42 -23.03 11.59 -7.43
C GLY A 42 -21.75 10.81 -7.57
N VAL A 43 -20.85 11.25 -8.38
CA VAL A 43 -19.56 10.60 -8.53
C VAL A 43 -18.52 11.71 -8.65
N ARG A 44 -17.58 11.75 -7.74
CA ARG A 44 -16.51 12.77 -7.71
C ARG A 44 -15.73 12.68 -9.01
N GLN A 45 -15.88 13.64 -9.92
CA GLN A 45 -15.19 13.69 -11.21
C GLN A 45 -13.69 13.88 -11.09
N ASN A 46 -13.19 14.35 -9.96
CA ASN A 46 -11.77 14.48 -9.67
C ASN A 46 -11.54 14.11 -8.22
N ARG A 47 -11.28 12.84 -7.99
CA ARG A 47 -10.73 12.37 -6.72
C ARG A 47 -9.21 12.59 -6.73
N VAL A 48 -8.83 13.84 -6.78
CA VAL A 48 -7.48 14.18 -6.34
C VAL A 48 -7.45 13.79 -4.87
N SER A 49 -6.60 12.85 -4.50
CA SER A 49 -6.33 12.61 -3.10
C SER A 49 -5.99 13.99 -2.53
N ARG A 50 -6.64 14.38 -1.44
CA ARG A 50 -6.22 15.57 -0.70
C ARG A 50 -4.84 15.36 -0.11
N GLY A 51 -4.24 14.22 -0.44
CA GLY A 51 -2.93 13.78 -0.09
C GLY A 51 -2.65 13.84 1.38
N ALA A 52 -1.43 13.56 1.75
CA ALA A 52 -0.97 13.75 3.11
C ALA A 52 -0.87 15.24 3.51
N THR A 53 -1.13 16.18 2.61
CA THR A 53 -1.18 17.60 2.94
C THR A 53 -2.55 18.05 3.41
N GLY A 54 -3.62 17.34 3.06
CA GLY A 54 -5.00 17.75 3.33
C GLY A 54 -5.45 19.02 2.60
N LEU A 55 -4.58 19.59 1.76
CA LEU A 55 -4.83 20.82 1.00
C LEU A 55 -5.32 20.48 -0.40
N THR A 56 -6.16 21.34 -0.97
CA THR A 56 -6.66 21.21 -2.36
C THR A 56 -5.70 21.78 -3.40
N MET A 57 -4.43 21.96 -3.04
CA MET A 57 -3.38 22.50 -3.91
C MET A 57 -2.88 21.44 -4.89
N GLU A 58 -2.56 21.86 -6.10
CA GLU A 58 -1.82 21.02 -7.00
C GLU A 58 -0.41 20.68 -6.46
N ILE A 59 0.11 19.50 -6.82
CA ILE A 59 1.44 19.05 -6.36
C ILE A 59 2.52 20.07 -6.71
N SER A 60 2.41 20.73 -7.88
CA SER A 60 3.32 21.78 -8.34
C SER A 60 3.31 23.04 -7.47
N GLU A 61 2.24 23.29 -6.75
CA GLU A 61 2.03 24.44 -5.87
C GLU A 61 2.33 24.11 -4.41
N THR A 62 2.41 22.81 -4.08
CA THR A 62 2.69 22.35 -2.71
C THR A 62 4.17 22.55 -2.38
N PRO A 63 4.53 23.28 -1.30
CA PRO A 63 5.91 23.57 -0.94
C PRO A 63 6.63 22.38 -0.29
N GLN A 64 6.41 21.18 -0.81
CA GLN A 64 6.98 19.92 -0.33
C GLN A 64 7.44 19.05 -1.51
N SER A 65 8.38 18.18 -1.24
CA SER A 65 8.85 17.21 -2.24
C SER A 65 7.97 15.97 -2.20
N ILE A 66 7.03 15.88 -3.13
CA ILE A 66 6.08 14.76 -3.24
C ILE A 66 6.49 13.87 -4.41
N SER A 67 6.39 12.56 -4.25
CA SER A 67 6.41 11.56 -5.32
C SER A 67 5.15 10.75 -5.28
N ILE A 68 4.55 10.53 -6.45
CA ILE A 68 3.38 9.66 -6.63
C ILE A 68 3.82 8.40 -7.34
N LEU A 69 3.49 7.26 -6.77
CA LEU A 69 3.63 5.95 -7.35
C LEU A 69 2.22 5.51 -7.78
N SER A 70 1.86 5.76 -9.03
CA SER A 70 0.56 5.37 -9.56
C SER A 70 0.44 3.86 -9.72
N GLU A 71 -0.79 3.35 -9.76
CA GLU A 71 -1.05 1.93 -10.03
C GLU A 71 -0.36 1.47 -11.31
N ASP A 72 -0.48 2.23 -12.43
CA ASP A 72 0.17 1.92 -13.70
C ASP A 72 1.69 1.77 -13.57
N LEU A 73 2.32 2.65 -12.78
CA LEU A 73 3.75 2.56 -12.52
C LEU A 73 4.09 1.29 -11.74
N MET A 74 3.36 1.03 -10.66
CA MET A 74 3.57 -0.16 -9.82
C MET A 74 3.38 -1.44 -10.63
N GLN A 75 2.32 -1.54 -11.42
CA GLN A 75 2.06 -2.70 -12.29
C GLN A 75 3.13 -2.87 -13.38
N SER A 76 3.57 -1.77 -14.02
CA SER A 76 4.59 -1.80 -15.06
C SER A 76 5.94 -2.34 -14.58
N PHE A 77 6.25 -2.16 -13.31
CA PHE A 77 7.47 -2.67 -12.67
C PHE A 77 7.27 -3.98 -11.89
N GLY A 78 6.05 -4.53 -11.88
CA GLY A 78 5.74 -5.73 -11.11
C GLY A 78 5.84 -5.52 -9.60
N ALA A 79 5.65 -4.30 -9.13
CA ALA A 79 5.66 -3.93 -7.71
C ALA A 79 4.30 -4.25 -7.07
N PHE A 80 4.09 -5.51 -6.71
CA PHE A 80 2.82 -6.01 -6.22
C PHE A 80 2.64 -5.87 -4.70
N ASN A 81 3.67 -5.48 -3.99
CA ASN A 81 3.62 -5.16 -2.56
C ASN A 81 4.21 -3.78 -2.28
N ILE A 82 3.91 -3.27 -1.10
CA ILE A 82 4.32 -1.91 -0.69
C ILE A 82 5.84 -1.75 -0.66
N ASN A 83 6.59 -2.78 -0.23
CA ASN A 83 8.06 -2.70 -0.20
C ASN A 83 8.63 -2.49 -1.61
N ASP A 84 8.16 -3.27 -2.59
CA ASP A 84 8.61 -3.16 -3.97
C ASP A 84 8.15 -1.83 -4.60
N ALA A 85 6.95 -1.36 -4.29
CA ALA A 85 6.47 -0.06 -4.73
C ALA A 85 7.35 1.07 -4.18
N LEU A 86 7.67 1.07 -2.90
CA LEU A 86 8.48 2.11 -2.27
C LEU A 86 9.96 2.10 -2.73
N LYS A 87 10.49 0.97 -3.21
CA LYS A 87 11.80 0.91 -3.88
C LYS A 87 11.84 1.76 -5.16
N LEU A 88 10.68 2.05 -5.76
CA LEU A 88 10.58 2.94 -6.94
C LEU A 88 10.57 4.43 -6.55
N ALA A 89 10.34 4.77 -5.28
CA ALA A 89 10.24 6.15 -4.81
C ALA A 89 11.63 6.78 -4.62
N PRO A 90 11.96 7.89 -5.31
CA PRO A 90 13.25 8.55 -5.14
C PRO A 90 13.49 9.00 -3.70
N GLY A 91 14.64 8.62 -3.12
CA GLY A 91 15.06 9.05 -1.78
C GLY A 91 14.36 8.35 -0.61
N ILE A 92 13.67 7.26 -0.90
CA ILE A 92 13.21 6.28 0.09
C ILE A 92 14.18 5.09 0.07
N ASN A 93 14.54 4.63 1.25
CA ASN A 93 15.26 3.38 1.42
C ASN A 93 14.35 2.40 2.16
N VAL A 94 14.20 1.21 1.60
CA VAL A 94 13.43 0.11 2.16
C VAL A 94 14.43 -0.82 2.83
N GLU A 95 14.41 -0.84 4.15
CA GLU A 95 15.33 -1.61 4.99
C GLU A 95 14.64 -2.88 5.46
N GLU A 96 14.79 -3.94 4.69
CA GLU A 96 14.34 -5.28 5.07
C GLU A 96 15.33 -5.86 6.09
N TRP A 97 14.90 -6.03 7.34
CA TRP A 97 15.76 -6.56 8.41
C TRP A 97 16.01 -8.05 8.25
N GLU A 98 15.00 -8.74 7.77
CA GLU A 98 14.99 -10.14 7.35
C GLU A 98 13.77 -10.38 6.42
N THR A 99 13.24 -11.58 6.38
CA THR A 99 12.17 -11.92 5.42
C THR A 99 10.82 -11.22 5.66
N ASN A 100 10.52 -10.79 6.90
CA ASN A 100 9.18 -10.32 7.27
C ASN A 100 9.12 -8.92 7.88
N ARG A 101 10.21 -8.36 8.40
CA ARG A 101 10.17 -7.03 9.00
C ARG A 101 10.89 -6.01 8.14
N THR A 102 10.22 -4.89 7.90
CA THR A 102 10.73 -3.81 7.06
C THR A 102 10.58 -2.47 7.76
N ASN A 103 11.60 -1.64 7.62
CA ASN A 103 11.57 -0.24 8.00
C ASN A 103 11.78 0.64 6.77
N TYR A 104 11.14 1.80 6.74
CA TYR A 104 11.33 2.77 5.68
C TYR A 104 12.10 3.96 6.21
N THR A 105 13.10 4.42 5.45
CA THR A 105 13.88 5.60 5.83
C THR A 105 13.94 6.63 4.70
N ALA A 106 14.00 7.89 5.08
CA ALA A 106 14.24 9.00 4.18
C ALA A 106 15.16 10.00 4.85
N ARG A 107 16.15 10.52 4.11
CA ARG A 107 17.10 11.51 4.62
C ARG A 107 17.85 11.07 5.89
N GLY A 108 18.02 9.76 6.10
CA GLY A 108 18.69 9.18 7.26
C GLY A 108 17.83 9.05 8.52
N PHE A 109 16.51 9.25 8.41
CA PHE A 109 15.56 9.09 9.51
C PHE A 109 14.46 8.09 9.15
N GLU A 110 13.99 7.32 10.12
CA GLU A 110 12.86 6.41 9.96
C GLU A 110 11.57 7.19 9.62
N ILE A 111 10.80 6.67 8.68
CA ILE A 111 9.47 7.17 8.38
C ILE A 111 8.48 6.50 9.35
N LYS A 112 8.00 7.29 10.30
CA LYS A 112 7.03 6.80 11.32
C LYS A 112 5.58 7.17 10.99
N ASN A 113 5.39 8.09 10.05
CA ASN A 113 4.08 8.55 9.63
C ASN A 113 3.64 7.77 8.40
N THR A 114 2.71 6.85 8.60
CA THR A 114 1.95 6.21 7.54
C THR A 114 0.50 6.63 7.63
N GLN A 115 -0.13 6.85 6.49
CA GLN A 115 -1.51 7.29 6.38
C GLN A 115 -2.25 6.43 5.35
N ILE A 116 -3.55 6.33 5.52
CA ILE A 116 -4.45 5.80 4.49
C ILE A 116 -5.50 6.89 4.25
N ASP A 117 -5.61 7.35 2.99
CA ASP A 117 -6.49 8.48 2.59
C ASP A 117 -6.28 9.74 3.45
N GLY A 118 -5.04 10.04 3.82
CA GLY A 118 -4.67 11.17 4.66
C GLY A 118 -4.92 10.98 6.16
N VAL A 119 -5.39 9.83 6.59
CA VAL A 119 -5.67 9.48 7.98
C VAL A 119 -4.50 8.69 8.55
N GLY A 120 -3.91 9.17 9.63
CA GLY A 120 -2.74 8.54 10.26
C GLY A 120 -3.08 7.21 10.91
N LEU A 121 -2.62 6.13 10.31
CA LEU A 121 -2.67 4.78 10.87
C LEU A 121 -1.24 4.27 11.01
N PRO A 122 -0.63 4.42 12.19
CA PRO A 122 0.75 3.98 12.40
C PRO A 122 0.85 2.46 12.24
N ASN A 123 2.01 2.02 11.78
CA ASN A 123 2.30 0.60 11.72
C ASN A 123 2.42 0.03 13.14
N ASP A 124 1.97 -1.20 13.30
CA ASP A 124 2.10 -1.93 14.54
C ASP A 124 3.58 -2.10 14.88
N TRP A 125 3.94 -1.91 16.14
CA TRP A 125 5.35 -1.90 16.59
C TRP A 125 6.24 -0.85 15.89
N GLY A 126 5.68 0.06 15.07
CA GLY A 126 6.42 1.08 14.32
C GLY A 126 7.20 0.56 13.12
N ILE A 127 7.00 -0.68 12.73
CA ILE A 127 7.61 -1.35 11.55
C ILE A 127 6.50 -2.01 10.72
N VAL A 128 6.82 -2.33 9.47
CA VAL A 128 5.94 -3.16 8.64
C VAL A 128 6.31 -4.62 8.84
N THR A 129 5.34 -5.44 9.20
CA THR A 129 5.50 -6.89 9.32
C THR A 129 4.66 -7.58 8.26
N GLY A 130 5.24 -8.57 7.60
CA GLY A 130 4.63 -9.27 6.48
C GLY A 130 4.64 -8.46 5.17
N SER A 131 4.11 -9.06 4.12
CA SER A 131 4.04 -8.47 2.79
C SER A 131 2.70 -7.79 2.58
N VAL A 132 2.66 -6.46 2.56
CA VAL A 132 1.43 -5.67 2.38
C VAL A 132 1.11 -5.51 0.89
N GLU A 133 -0.12 -5.83 0.51
CA GLU A 133 -0.60 -5.75 -0.88
C GLU A 133 -0.67 -4.30 -1.39
N ALA A 134 -0.23 -4.07 -2.64
CA ALA A 134 -0.27 -2.76 -3.27
C ALA A 134 -1.51 -2.55 -4.17
N TYR A 135 -2.12 -3.62 -4.69
CA TYR A 135 -3.18 -3.55 -5.70
C TYR A 135 -4.49 -2.93 -5.19
N GLY A 136 -4.69 -2.86 -3.88
CA GLY A 136 -5.85 -2.17 -3.27
C GLY A 136 -5.78 -0.63 -3.31
N TYR A 137 -4.65 -0.08 -3.75
CA TYR A 137 -4.40 1.37 -3.77
C TYR A 137 -4.32 1.89 -5.19
N GLU A 138 -4.91 3.06 -5.41
CA GLU A 138 -4.85 3.83 -6.67
C GLU A 138 -3.43 4.38 -6.87
N GLU A 139 -2.85 4.86 -5.76
CA GLU A 139 -1.49 5.41 -5.72
C GLU A 139 -0.91 5.39 -4.32
N ILE A 140 0.41 5.52 -4.24
CA ILE A 140 1.15 5.74 -3.00
C ILE A 140 1.86 7.08 -3.11
N GLU A 141 1.54 7.98 -2.20
CA GLU A 141 2.16 9.29 -2.12
C GLU A 141 3.29 9.28 -1.09
N VAL A 142 4.44 9.79 -1.48
CA VAL A 142 5.60 9.90 -0.60
C VAL A 142 5.96 11.37 -0.44
N ILE A 143 5.70 11.93 0.73
CA ILE A 143 5.98 13.32 1.07
C ILE A 143 7.22 13.35 1.91
N ARG A 144 8.27 13.98 1.40
CA ARG A 144 9.59 14.02 2.05
C ARG A 144 9.80 15.31 2.80
N GLY A 145 10.21 15.17 4.05
CA GLY A 145 10.52 16.28 4.93
C GLY A 145 9.55 16.42 6.07
N ALA A 146 9.70 17.50 6.84
CA ALA A 146 8.83 17.77 7.98
C ALA A 146 7.46 18.23 7.50
N ASN A 147 6.41 17.51 7.87
CA ASN A 147 5.02 17.88 7.61
C ASN A 147 4.19 17.94 8.90
N GLY A 148 4.83 18.17 10.03
CA GLY A 148 4.20 18.18 11.36
C GLY A 148 3.04 19.18 11.51
N LEU A 149 2.94 20.18 10.66
CA LEU A 149 1.78 21.09 10.62
C LEU A 149 0.49 20.39 10.18
N LEU A 150 0.61 19.34 9.38
CA LEU A 150 -0.51 18.62 8.78
C LEU A 150 -0.74 17.25 9.42
N THR A 151 0.32 16.62 9.89
CA THR A 151 0.27 15.28 10.48
C THR A 151 0.47 15.24 11.99
N GLY A 152 0.66 16.40 12.62
CA GLY A 152 0.93 16.53 14.05
C GLY A 152 2.34 16.04 14.42
N VAL A 153 2.44 14.95 15.19
CA VAL A 153 3.73 14.43 15.63
C VAL A 153 4.42 13.69 14.48
N GLY A 154 5.59 14.15 14.10
CA GLY A 154 6.40 13.56 13.04
C GLY A 154 7.89 13.93 13.21
N ASN A 155 8.71 13.42 12.31
CA ASN A 155 10.12 13.77 12.24
C ASN A 155 10.48 14.38 10.87
N ALA A 156 11.76 14.60 10.61
CA ALA A 156 12.25 15.22 9.38
C ALA A 156 12.31 14.24 8.17
N SER A 157 11.89 12.99 8.32
CA SER A 157 11.96 11.98 7.26
C SER A 157 10.92 12.20 6.17
N GLY A 158 9.66 11.99 6.50
CA GLY A 158 8.54 12.08 5.56
C GLY A 158 7.28 11.39 6.06
N THR A 159 6.31 11.33 5.17
CA THR A 159 5.05 10.61 5.34
C THR A 159 4.79 9.76 4.10
N ILE A 160 4.27 8.57 4.30
CA ILE A 160 3.77 7.70 3.24
C ILE A 160 2.26 7.66 3.38
N ASN A 161 1.54 8.01 2.31
CA ASN A 161 0.10 7.97 2.25
C ASN A 161 -0.36 6.97 1.19
N TYR A 162 -1.18 6.03 1.59
CA TYR A 162 -1.80 5.04 0.71
C TYR A 162 -3.19 5.54 0.32
N VAL A 163 -3.42 5.74 -0.98
CA VAL A 163 -4.70 6.20 -1.51
C VAL A 163 -5.50 5.00 -1.99
N ARG A 164 -6.61 4.70 -1.32
CA ARG A 164 -7.45 3.55 -1.66
C ARG A 164 -8.16 3.74 -2.99
N LYS A 165 -8.31 2.68 -3.75
CA LYS A 165 -9.17 2.66 -4.92
C LYS A 165 -10.61 3.00 -4.53
N ARG A 166 -11.28 3.81 -5.37
CA ARG A 166 -12.68 4.21 -5.20
C ARG A 166 -13.48 3.74 -6.41
N PRO A 167 -14.82 3.60 -6.31
CA PRO A 167 -15.65 3.30 -7.46
C PRO A 167 -15.46 4.34 -8.56
N THR A 168 -15.51 3.92 -9.80
CA THR A 168 -15.49 4.82 -10.97
C THR A 168 -16.92 5.17 -11.40
N ASN A 169 -17.09 6.18 -12.26
CA ASN A 169 -18.36 6.59 -12.82
C ASN A 169 -18.84 5.68 -13.95
N GLU A 170 -18.01 4.75 -14.35
CA GLU A 170 -18.28 3.84 -15.47
C GLU A 170 -18.15 2.40 -14.98
N GLU A 171 -19.00 1.53 -15.53
CA GLU A 171 -18.83 0.11 -15.31
C GLU A 171 -17.62 -0.40 -16.09
N GLY A 172 -16.76 -1.11 -15.40
CA GLY A 172 -15.58 -1.64 -16.04
C GLY A 172 -14.64 -2.29 -15.04
N GLY A 173 -13.69 -3.03 -15.58
CA GLY A 173 -12.69 -3.70 -14.75
C GLY A 173 -11.65 -4.42 -15.55
N GLU A 174 -10.72 -5.02 -14.84
CA GLU A 174 -9.62 -5.78 -15.40
C GLU A 174 -9.41 -7.08 -14.64
N VAL A 175 -8.82 -8.04 -15.31
CA VAL A 175 -8.32 -9.28 -14.71
C VAL A 175 -6.91 -9.53 -15.24
N GLY A 176 -5.99 -9.79 -14.34
CA GLY A 176 -4.59 -10.04 -14.66
C GLY A 176 -4.11 -11.39 -14.12
N ALA A 177 -3.14 -11.98 -14.81
CA ALA A 177 -2.38 -13.13 -14.32
C ALA A 177 -0.91 -12.95 -14.66
N SER A 178 -0.04 -13.32 -13.73
CA SER A 178 1.42 -13.21 -13.88
C SER A 178 2.09 -14.50 -13.42
N ILE A 179 3.17 -14.87 -14.10
CA ILE A 179 4.05 -15.97 -13.71
C ILE A 179 5.51 -15.50 -13.79
N GLY A 180 6.37 -16.05 -12.97
CA GLY A 180 7.77 -15.63 -12.91
C GLY A 180 8.72 -16.67 -12.33
N SER A 181 9.93 -16.26 -12.05
CA SER A 181 10.95 -17.06 -11.39
C SER A 181 10.52 -17.44 -9.97
N TYR A 182 11.10 -18.50 -9.43
CA TYR A 182 10.79 -19.02 -8.09
C TYR A 182 9.31 -19.38 -7.94
N ASN A 183 8.77 -20.09 -8.93
CA ASN A 183 7.38 -20.54 -8.98
C ASN A 183 6.34 -19.43 -8.80
N PHE A 184 6.74 -18.16 -9.00
CA PHE A 184 5.86 -17.02 -8.85
C PHE A 184 4.60 -17.15 -9.71
N LYS A 185 3.46 -17.05 -9.08
CA LYS A 185 2.13 -17.06 -9.69
C LYS A 185 1.28 -15.99 -9.01
N ARG A 186 0.60 -15.19 -9.82
CA ARG A 186 -0.32 -14.19 -9.31
C ARG A 186 -1.55 -14.10 -10.20
N VAL A 187 -2.69 -13.95 -9.58
CA VAL A 187 -3.95 -13.57 -10.23
C VAL A 187 -4.51 -12.35 -9.51
N GLN A 188 -5.12 -11.44 -10.26
CA GLN A 188 -5.71 -10.24 -9.71
C GLN A 188 -6.93 -9.82 -10.53
N GLY A 189 -7.85 -9.10 -9.92
CA GLY A 189 -9.03 -8.57 -10.58
C GLY A 189 -9.56 -7.35 -9.86
N ASP A 190 -10.10 -6.44 -10.65
CA ASP A 190 -10.66 -5.17 -10.21
C ASP A 190 -11.90 -4.89 -11.06
N TYR A 191 -13.01 -4.56 -10.41
CA TYR A 191 -14.25 -4.24 -11.12
C TYR A 191 -15.04 -3.16 -10.39
N SER A 192 -15.39 -2.10 -11.12
CA SER A 192 -16.28 -1.04 -10.67
C SER A 192 -17.63 -1.14 -11.33
N MET A 193 -18.69 -0.90 -10.58
CA MET A 193 -20.07 -1.01 -11.05
C MET A 193 -20.94 0.11 -10.50
N LEU A 194 -21.92 0.56 -11.29
CA LEU A 194 -22.97 1.44 -10.84
C LEU A 194 -24.06 0.62 -10.15
N LEU A 195 -24.49 1.03 -8.96
CA LEU A 195 -25.56 0.37 -8.21
C LEU A 195 -26.93 0.97 -8.50
N THR A 196 -26.95 2.18 -9.05
CA THR A 196 -28.17 2.92 -9.44
C THR A 196 -28.04 3.43 -10.87
N GLU A 197 -29.16 3.56 -11.57
CA GLU A 197 -29.20 4.01 -12.97
C GLU A 197 -28.72 5.45 -13.14
N ASP A 198 -28.88 6.29 -12.13
CA ASP A 198 -28.44 7.69 -12.10
C ASP A 198 -26.96 7.85 -11.67
N GLY A 199 -26.28 6.76 -11.33
CA GLY A 199 -24.89 6.78 -10.87
C GLY A 199 -24.70 7.37 -9.47
N SER A 200 -25.77 7.61 -8.71
CA SER A 200 -25.68 8.16 -7.35
C SER A 200 -25.02 7.19 -6.36
N TRP A 201 -25.07 5.89 -6.64
CA TRP A 201 -24.42 4.85 -5.88
C TRP A 201 -23.55 3.99 -6.79
N ALA A 202 -22.32 3.73 -6.37
CA ALA A 202 -21.36 2.89 -7.07
C ALA A 202 -20.59 2.01 -6.10
N ALA A 203 -20.08 0.89 -6.61
CA ALA A 203 -19.25 -0.03 -5.85
C ALA A 203 -18.01 -0.44 -6.66
N ARG A 204 -16.93 -0.79 -5.98
CA ARG A 204 -15.73 -1.40 -6.58
C ARG A 204 -15.30 -2.58 -5.72
N VAL A 205 -14.88 -3.65 -6.39
CA VAL A 205 -14.32 -4.85 -5.76
C VAL A 205 -12.96 -5.13 -6.37
N VAL A 206 -11.97 -5.33 -5.52
CA VAL A 206 -10.58 -5.61 -5.89
C VAL A 206 -10.15 -6.87 -5.17
N GLY A 207 -9.41 -7.74 -5.86
CA GLY A 207 -8.86 -8.94 -5.23
C GLY A 207 -7.60 -9.42 -5.90
N SER A 208 -6.72 -10.05 -5.15
CA SER A 208 -5.50 -10.68 -5.67
C SER A 208 -5.13 -11.89 -4.84
N PHE A 209 -4.43 -12.82 -5.50
CA PHE A 209 -3.75 -13.93 -4.85
C PHE A 209 -2.37 -14.11 -5.47
N GLU A 210 -1.37 -14.29 -4.63
CA GLU A 210 0.03 -14.48 -5.00
C GLU A 210 0.60 -15.67 -4.26
N ASP A 211 1.42 -16.48 -4.96
CA ASP A 211 2.17 -17.61 -4.43
C ASP A 211 3.58 -17.60 -5.05
N LYS A 212 4.61 -17.67 -4.22
CA LYS A 212 6.00 -17.63 -4.67
C LYS A 212 6.97 -18.31 -3.70
N GLU A 213 8.00 -18.89 -4.26
CA GLU A 213 9.22 -19.30 -3.55
C GLU A 213 10.27 -18.17 -3.56
N SER A 214 11.40 -18.40 -2.92
CA SER A 214 12.53 -17.48 -2.87
C SER A 214 13.82 -18.10 -3.39
N HIS A 215 14.86 -17.29 -3.57
CA HIS A 215 16.23 -17.77 -3.72
C HIS A 215 16.81 -18.36 -2.42
N LEU A 216 16.24 -17.99 -1.27
CA LEU A 216 16.62 -18.56 0.03
C LEU A 216 15.99 -19.94 0.17
N ASP A 217 16.79 -20.91 0.64
CA ASP A 217 16.35 -22.29 0.80
C ASP A 217 15.20 -22.38 1.83
N GLY A 218 14.09 -22.96 1.40
CA GLY A 218 12.91 -23.22 2.24
C GLY A 218 12.00 -22.01 2.49
N LEU A 219 12.26 -20.85 1.90
CA LEU A 219 11.41 -19.68 2.03
C LEU A 219 10.32 -19.68 0.96
N GLU A 220 9.08 -19.76 1.41
CA GLU A 220 7.86 -19.69 0.60
C GLU A 220 6.93 -18.61 1.14
N ASN A 221 6.22 -17.92 0.25
CA ASN A 221 5.27 -16.87 0.62
C ASN A 221 4.00 -17.01 -0.20
N ASP A 222 2.85 -16.89 0.45
CA ASP A 222 1.58 -16.66 -0.22
C ASP A 222 0.87 -15.44 0.37
N ARG A 223 0.00 -14.81 -0.44
CA ARG A 223 -0.78 -13.66 -0.03
C ARG A 223 -2.10 -13.59 -0.76
N GLY A 224 -3.19 -13.58 0.01
CA GLY A 224 -4.54 -13.33 -0.45
C GLY A 224 -5.00 -11.95 -0.02
N PHE A 225 -5.70 -11.23 -0.91
CA PHE A 225 -6.24 -9.90 -0.63
C PHE A 225 -7.61 -9.72 -1.25
N VAL A 226 -8.52 -9.09 -0.53
CA VAL A 226 -9.81 -8.62 -1.03
C VAL A 226 -10.14 -7.25 -0.46
N TYR A 227 -10.69 -6.39 -1.30
CA TYR A 227 -11.16 -5.06 -0.94
C TYR A 227 -12.50 -4.78 -1.62
N GLY A 228 -13.45 -4.23 -0.87
CA GLY A 228 -14.72 -3.76 -1.38
C GLY A 228 -15.02 -2.36 -0.86
N VAL A 229 -15.54 -1.50 -1.73
CA VAL A 229 -15.92 -0.13 -1.37
C VAL A 229 -17.23 0.25 -2.06
N ILE A 230 -18.08 0.97 -1.35
CA ILE A 230 -19.35 1.51 -1.84
C ILE A 230 -19.36 3.01 -1.54
N ASP A 231 -19.61 3.81 -2.55
CA ASP A 231 -19.85 5.24 -2.45
C ASP A 231 -21.31 5.54 -2.77
N GLY A 232 -21.93 6.44 -2.00
CA GLY A 232 -23.30 6.82 -2.26
C GLY A 232 -23.62 8.26 -1.87
N GLN A 233 -24.48 8.90 -2.68
CA GLN A 233 -25.03 10.20 -2.40
C GLN A 233 -26.26 10.04 -1.51
N LEU A 234 -26.20 10.56 -0.28
CA LEU A 234 -27.33 10.54 0.65
C LEU A 234 -28.32 11.68 0.37
N THR A 235 -27.78 12.86 0.04
CA THR A 235 -28.51 14.08 -0.32
C THR A 235 -27.70 14.86 -1.36
N ASP A 236 -28.22 15.96 -1.89
CA ASP A 236 -27.48 16.81 -2.82
C ASP A 236 -26.13 17.31 -2.25
N ASN A 237 -26.04 17.38 -0.91
CA ASN A 237 -24.89 17.95 -0.19
C ASN A 237 -24.14 16.91 0.65
N ALA A 238 -24.54 15.64 0.65
CA ALA A 238 -23.95 14.62 1.50
C ALA A 238 -23.60 13.35 0.72
N THR A 239 -22.35 12.92 0.83
CA THR A 239 -21.90 11.60 0.35
C THR A 239 -21.41 10.74 1.50
N ILE A 240 -21.64 9.45 1.40
CA ILE A 240 -21.15 8.46 2.35
C ILE A 240 -20.36 7.38 1.62
N THR A 241 -19.26 6.95 2.22
CA THR A 241 -18.41 5.88 1.71
C THR A 241 -18.22 4.82 2.78
N PHE A 242 -18.32 3.56 2.39
CA PHE A 242 -18.01 2.41 3.22
C PHE A 242 -16.98 1.53 2.50
N GLY A 243 -15.97 1.10 3.21
CA GLY A 243 -15.01 0.16 2.65
C GLY A 243 -14.53 -0.86 3.66
N LEU A 244 -14.17 -2.03 3.15
CA LEU A 244 -13.63 -3.15 3.91
C LEU A 244 -12.54 -3.82 3.09
N SER A 245 -11.39 -4.11 3.70
CA SER A 245 -10.37 -4.98 3.13
C SER A 245 -9.94 -6.04 4.11
N TYR A 246 -9.57 -7.19 3.56
CA TYR A 246 -8.95 -8.29 4.30
C TYR A 246 -7.74 -8.78 3.51
N GLN A 247 -6.65 -9.00 4.22
CA GLN A 247 -5.42 -9.60 3.71
C GLN A 247 -4.98 -10.70 4.64
N ASP A 248 -4.57 -11.81 4.05
CA ASP A 248 -3.88 -12.93 4.68
C ASP A 248 -2.53 -13.10 3.95
N ALA A 249 -1.42 -13.07 4.69
CA ALA A 249 -0.08 -13.18 4.13
C ALA A 249 0.76 -14.12 5.00
N ASN A 250 1.13 -15.25 4.40
CA ASN A 250 1.81 -16.34 5.06
C ASN A 250 3.25 -16.43 4.57
N THR A 251 4.15 -16.76 5.48
CA THR A 251 5.56 -16.98 5.18
C THR A 251 6.03 -18.25 5.90
N ASP A 252 6.29 -19.29 5.12
CA ASP A 252 6.94 -20.49 5.61
C ASP A 252 8.46 -20.39 5.40
N GLY A 253 9.23 -20.96 6.32
CA GLY A 253 10.69 -20.91 6.23
C GLY A 253 11.26 -19.49 6.41
N ASN A 254 10.59 -18.63 7.15
CA ASN A 254 11.06 -17.29 7.45
C ASN A 254 12.39 -17.28 8.21
N THR A 255 13.16 -16.22 8.05
CA THR A 255 14.32 -15.96 8.88
C THR A 255 13.97 -14.95 10.00
N TRP A 256 14.61 -15.08 11.15
CA TRP A 256 14.55 -14.12 12.24
C TRP A 256 15.97 -13.69 12.61
N GLY A 257 16.42 -12.59 12.03
CA GLY A 257 17.80 -12.17 11.99
C GLY A 257 18.57 -12.72 10.79
N GLY A 258 19.87 -12.48 10.75
CA GLY A 258 20.74 -12.81 9.63
C GLY A 258 21.79 -13.88 9.94
N LEU A 259 22.53 -14.26 8.92
CA LEU A 259 23.72 -15.11 9.03
C LEU A 259 24.86 -14.35 9.77
N VAL A 260 25.69 -15.09 10.49
CA VAL A 260 26.83 -14.50 11.20
C VAL A 260 27.92 -14.07 10.20
N PHE A 261 28.55 -12.92 10.47
CA PHE A 261 29.53 -12.33 9.54
C PHE A 261 30.91 -12.92 9.66
N ASN A 262 31.30 -13.39 10.87
CA ASN A 262 32.68 -13.80 11.14
C ASN A 262 32.74 -15.21 11.76
N TYR A 263 33.82 -15.91 11.42
CA TYR A 263 34.25 -17.10 12.16
C TYR A 263 34.88 -16.72 13.50
N THR A 264 35.08 -17.69 14.37
CA THR A 264 35.71 -17.49 15.71
C THR A 264 37.14 -16.95 15.63
N ASP A 265 37.85 -17.20 14.52
CA ASP A 265 39.20 -16.68 14.26
C ASP A 265 39.20 -15.23 13.76
N GLY A 266 38.05 -14.59 13.63
CA GLY A 266 37.87 -13.22 13.15
C GLY A 266 37.87 -13.05 11.64
N THR A 267 38.02 -14.12 10.86
CA THR A 267 37.90 -14.05 9.41
C THR A 267 36.44 -13.97 8.99
N GLN A 268 36.16 -13.40 7.82
CA GLN A 268 34.82 -13.29 7.27
C GLN A 268 34.25 -14.69 6.98
N ALA A 269 32.99 -14.91 7.40
CA ALA A 269 32.26 -16.11 7.07
C ALA A 269 31.87 -16.10 5.58
N GLU A 270 31.93 -17.26 4.96
CA GLU A 270 31.57 -17.47 3.55
C GLU A 270 30.23 -18.22 3.51
N TRP A 271 29.27 -17.64 2.78
CA TRP A 271 27.93 -18.15 2.63
C TRP A 271 27.56 -18.23 1.15
N ASP A 272 26.80 -19.25 0.79
CA ASP A 272 26.15 -19.29 -0.52
C ASP A 272 24.93 -18.35 -0.52
N ILE A 273 24.51 -17.89 -1.71
CA ILE A 273 23.43 -16.91 -1.85
C ILE A 273 22.07 -17.40 -1.34
N ASN A 274 21.90 -18.71 -1.27
CA ASN A 274 20.68 -19.37 -0.82
C ASN A 274 20.74 -19.82 0.64
N ASP A 275 21.89 -19.65 1.32
CA ASP A 275 22.03 -20.02 2.72
C ASP A 275 21.11 -19.21 3.63
N THR A 276 20.54 -19.90 4.61
CA THR A 276 19.60 -19.30 5.57
C THR A 276 19.75 -19.95 6.95
N THR A 277 19.24 -19.27 7.98
CA THR A 277 19.11 -19.84 9.33
C THR A 277 17.76 -20.48 9.58
N THR A 278 16.88 -20.53 8.57
CA THR A 278 15.53 -21.07 8.72
C THR A 278 15.49 -22.54 9.12
N GLN A 279 14.37 -22.97 9.60
CA GLN A 279 14.04 -24.36 9.91
C GLN A 279 12.71 -24.72 9.26
N GLU A 280 12.46 -25.96 8.90
CA GLU A 280 11.23 -26.45 8.27
C GLU A 280 9.94 -26.11 9.04
N TRP A 281 10.04 -25.82 10.33
CA TRP A 281 8.90 -25.51 11.20
C TRP A 281 8.68 -24.00 11.42
N THR A 282 9.56 -23.14 10.91
CA THR A 282 9.42 -21.68 11.05
C THR A 282 8.32 -21.16 10.14
N LYS A 283 7.55 -20.24 10.68
CA LYS A 283 6.51 -19.55 9.92
C LYS A 283 6.26 -18.15 10.51
N TRP A 284 5.73 -17.28 9.68
CA TRP A 284 5.28 -15.96 10.10
C TRP A 284 4.07 -15.54 9.29
N ASP A 285 2.90 -15.72 9.88
CA ASP A 285 1.62 -15.45 9.25
C ASP A 285 1.05 -14.14 9.79
N THR A 286 0.48 -13.32 8.92
CA THR A 286 -0.12 -12.05 9.30
C THR A 286 -1.48 -11.88 8.64
N GLU A 287 -2.48 -11.47 9.41
CA GLU A 287 -3.79 -11.12 8.93
C GLU A 287 -4.05 -9.63 9.19
N THR A 288 -4.64 -8.94 8.22
CA THR A 288 -5.00 -7.53 8.38
C THR A 288 -6.41 -7.27 7.87
N THR A 289 -7.26 -6.76 8.74
CA THR A 289 -8.60 -6.27 8.38
C THR A 289 -8.63 -4.75 8.50
N ASN A 290 -9.05 -4.04 7.44
CA ASN A 290 -9.33 -2.62 7.55
C ASN A 290 -10.79 -2.36 7.17
N ALA A 291 -11.47 -1.54 7.97
CA ALA A 291 -12.83 -1.06 7.67
C ALA A 291 -12.88 0.45 7.87
N PHE A 292 -13.65 1.14 7.05
CA PHE A 292 -13.83 2.56 7.21
C PHE A 292 -15.23 3.02 6.79
N VAL A 293 -15.62 4.16 7.37
CA VAL A 293 -16.80 4.93 6.98
C VAL A 293 -16.39 6.39 6.88
N GLU A 294 -16.76 7.04 5.80
CA GLU A 294 -16.54 8.46 5.57
C GLU A 294 -17.86 9.14 5.25
N LEU A 295 -18.08 10.31 5.83
CA LEU A 295 -19.16 11.22 5.50
C LEU A 295 -18.55 12.54 5.05
N ASP A 296 -18.87 12.96 3.85
CA ASP A 296 -18.53 14.27 3.31
C ASP A 296 -19.83 15.08 3.18
N TYR A 297 -19.85 16.26 3.80
CA TYR A 297 -21.01 17.14 3.80
C TYR A 297 -20.62 18.57 3.42
N GLU A 298 -21.25 19.11 2.39
CA GLU A 298 -21.08 20.49 1.93
C GLU A 298 -22.23 21.36 2.47
N PHE A 299 -21.88 22.39 3.23
CA PHE A 299 -22.85 23.35 3.75
C PHE A 299 -23.22 24.39 2.67
N ASP A 300 -24.37 25.08 2.83
CA ASP A 300 -24.85 26.11 1.89
C ASP A 300 -23.89 27.30 1.72
N ASN A 301 -22.94 27.47 2.61
CA ASN A 301 -21.95 28.54 2.60
C ASN A 301 -20.56 28.07 2.11
N ASP A 302 -20.51 27.01 1.33
CA ASP A 302 -19.33 26.40 0.75
C ASP A 302 -18.32 25.79 1.78
N TRP A 303 -18.71 25.75 3.05
CA TRP A 303 -17.94 25.01 4.06
C TRP A 303 -18.14 23.52 3.87
N GLN A 304 -17.11 22.75 4.17
CA GLN A 304 -17.13 21.28 4.09
C GLN A 304 -16.83 20.66 5.46
N LEU A 305 -17.54 19.59 5.76
CA LEU A 305 -17.30 18.72 6.91
C LEU A 305 -16.95 17.34 6.41
N LEU A 306 -15.78 16.83 6.77
CA LEU A 306 -15.38 15.46 6.58
C LEU A 306 -15.35 14.77 7.93
N LEU A 307 -16.12 13.71 8.08
CA LEU A 307 -16.04 12.79 9.22
C LEU A 307 -15.58 11.43 8.75
N SER A 308 -14.60 10.85 9.40
CA SER A 308 -14.16 9.49 9.11
C SER A 308 -13.98 8.68 10.37
N TYR A 309 -14.35 7.40 10.28
CA TYR A 309 -14.00 6.38 11.24
C TYR A 309 -13.24 5.28 10.52
N ASN A 310 -12.09 4.92 11.06
CA ASN A 310 -11.24 3.86 10.53
C ASN A 310 -10.97 2.82 11.62
N PHE A 311 -11.12 1.57 11.27
CA PHE A 311 -10.75 0.40 12.05
C PHE A 311 -9.64 -0.35 11.33
N ARG A 312 -8.64 -0.80 12.08
CA ARG A 312 -7.63 -1.76 11.64
C ARG A 312 -7.45 -2.82 12.70
N GLY A 313 -7.74 -4.07 12.35
CA GLY A 313 -7.35 -5.25 13.10
C GLY A 313 -6.11 -5.87 12.46
N TYR A 314 -5.14 -6.22 13.26
CA TYR A 314 -3.92 -6.90 12.86
C TYR A 314 -3.69 -8.09 13.77
N GLU A 315 -3.48 -9.26 13.17
CA GLU A 315 -3.13 -10.50 13.85
C GLU A 315 -1.81 -11.04 13.28
N ASP A 316 -0.99 -11.61 14.16
CA ASP A 316 0.32 -12.18 13.85
C ASP A 316 0.47 -13.50 14.61
N GLU A 317 0.74 -14.58 13.89
CA GLU A 317 1.14 -15.86 14.47
C GLU A 317 2.52 -16.24 13.90
N SER A 318 3.52 -16.34 14.79
CA SER A 318 4.87 -16.65 14.34
C SER A 318 5.54 -17.75 15.15
N LYS A 319 6.31 -18.59 14.45
CA LYS A 319 7.26 -19.55 15.00
C LYS A 319 8.63 -19.21 14.44
N LEU A 320 9.46 -18.61 15.27
CA LEU A 320 10.68 -17.96 14.86
C LEU A 320 11.90 -18.74 15.37
N PHE A 321 12.99 -18.67 14.57
CA PHE A 321 14.26 -19.22 14.96
C PHE A 321 15.38 -18.22 14.68
N TYR A 322 16.08 -17.83 15.75
CA TYR A 322 17.25 -16.98 15.68
C TYR A 322 18.51 -17.78 15.99
N ALA A 323 19.50 -17.72 15.09
CA ALA A 323 20.80 -18.32 15.30
C ALA A 323 21.82 -17.20 15.61
N TYR A 324 22.55 -17.36 16.70
CA TYR A 324 23.56 -16.38 17.10
C TYR A 324 24.83 -17.09 17.60
N GLY A 325 25.92 -16.33 17.73
CA GLY A 325 27.22 -16.84 18.12
C GLY A 325 28.28 -16.62 17.06
N ALA A 326 29.32 -17.43 17.08
CA ALA A 326 30.34 -17.42 16.05
C ALA A 326 30.70 -18.87 15.69
N ILE A 327 30.87 -19.14 14.41
CA ILE A 327 31.16 -20.49 13.89
C ILE A 327 32.67 -20.70 13.96
N ASP A 328 33.07 -21.83 14.52
CA ASP A 328 34.44 -22.34 14.38
C ASP A 328 34.64 -22.87 12.96
N LYS A 329 35.60 -22.33 12.24
CA LYS A 329 35.83 -22.61 10.83
C LYS A 329 36.21 -24.07 10.54
N GLU A 330 36.87 -24.73 11.49
CA GLU A 330 37.36 -26.12 11.31
C GLU A 330 36.25 -27.13 11.62
N THR A 331 35.44 -26.84 12.63
CA THR A 331 34.42 -27.79 13.12
C THR A 331 33.01 -27.48 12.62
N GLY A 332 32.75 -26.27 12.15
CA GLY A 332 31.41 -25.81 11.78
C GLY A 332 30.47 -25.61 12.97
N LEU A 333 30.97 -25.67 14.20
CA LEU A 333 30.18 -25.56 15.44
C LEU A 333 30.32 -24.16 16.05
N GLY A 334 29.38 -23.81 16.96
CA GLY A 334 29.44 -22.60 17.78
C GLY A 334 28.22 -21.71 17.68
N LEU A 335 27.26 -22.01 16.81
CA LEU A 335 25.97 -21.33 16.83
C LEU A 335 25.08 -21.89 17.92
N VAL A 336 24.30 -20.99 18.53
CA VAL A 336 23.26 -21.28 19.49
C VAL A 336 21.93 -20.88 18.88
N GLY A 337 20.95 -21.79 18.92
CA GLY A 337 19.61 -21.54 18.43
C GLY A 337 18.70 -20.96 19.51
N TRP A 338 17.90 -19.97 19.17
CA TRP A 338 16.87 -19.40 20.01
C TRP A 338 15.51 -19.53 19.29
N PRO A 339 14.74 -20.59 19.57
CA PRO A 339 13.39 -20.73 19.05
C PRO A 339 12.42 -19.87 19.87
N GLY A 340 11.39 -19.32 19.22
CA GLY A 340 10.31 -18.58 19.87
C GLY A 340 8.98 -18.77 19.15
N ARG A 341 7.88 -18.67 19.88
CA ARG A 341 6.54 -18.53 19.34
C ARG A 341 5.95 -17.24 19.86
N TYR A 342 5.37 -16.47 18.96
CA TYR A 342 4.73 -15.20 19.30
C TYR A 342 3.38 -15.16 18.59
N ASP A 343 2.39 -14.68 19.31
CA ASP A 343 1.05 -14.43 18.84
C ASP A 343 0.72 -12.99 19.26
N SER A 344 0.26 -12.14 18.34
CA SER A 344 -0.19 -10.79 18.68
C SER A 344 -1.50 -10.44 17.99
N GLU A 345 -2.31 -9.62 18.65
CA GLU A 345 -3.55 -9.08 18.13
C GLU A 345 -3.61 -7.61 18.51
N ILE A 346 -3.81 -6.75 17.54
CA ILE A 346 -3.82 -5.30 17.72
C ILE A 346 -5.02 -4.70 17.00
N ASP A 347 -5.93 -4.11 17.75
CA ASP A 347 -7.05 -3.34 17.23
C ASP A 347 -6.78 -1.85 17.35
N SER A 348 -6.96 -1.15 16.24
CA SER A 348 -6.80 0.29 16.14
C SER A 348 -8.10 0.94 15.68
N HIS A 349 -8.54 1.95 16.42
CA HIS A 349 -9.75 2.72 16.11
C HIS A 349 -9.39 4.19 16.01
N LEU A 350 -9.73 4.83 14.90
CA LEU A 350 -9.50 6.24 14.68
C LEU A 350 -10.77 6.93 14.23
N LEU A 351 -11.15 7.99 14.95
CA LEU A 351 -12.22 8.90 14.58
C LEU A 351 -11.60 10.25 14.24
N GLU A 352 -11.89 10.78 13.08
CA GLU A 352 -11.42 12.08 12.63
C GLU A 352 -12.57 12.96 12.15
N GLY A 353 -12.49 14.26 12.44
CA GLY A 353 -13.38 15.26 11.91
C GLY A 353 -12.57 16.45 11.41
N ARG A 354 -12.83 16.88 10.17
CA ARG A 354 -12.23 18.06 9.56
C ARG A 354 -13.34 19.00 9.09
N VAL A 355 -13.15 20.28 9.34
CA VAL A 355 -14.03 21.34 8.82
C VAL A 355 -13.14 22.36 8.13
N PHE A 356 -13.45 22.69 6.89
CA PHE A 356 -12.69 23.66 6.10
C PHE A 356 -13.62 24.49 5.23
N GLY A 357 -13.19 25.69 4.89
CA GLY A 357 -13.97 26.61 4.08
C GLY A 357 -13.40 28.02 4.17
N ASP A 358 -13.80 28.84 3.21
CA ASP A 358 -13.37 30.23 3.12
C ASP A 358 -14.05 31.12 4.14
N PHE A 359 -13.30 32.04 4.76
CA PHE A 359 -13.82 33.06 5.62
C PHE A 359 -13.09 34.42 5.43
N GLU A 360 -13.78 35.52 5.66
CA GLU A 360 -13.17 36.83 5.61
C GLU A 360 -12.75 37.30 7.00
N LEU A 361 -11.50 37.69 7.15
CA LEU A 361 -10.99 38.31 8.37
C LEU A 361 -10.11 39.52 8.03
N PHE A 362 -10.37 40.66 8.64
CA PHE A 362 -9.66 41.93 8.41
C PHE A 362 -9.60 42.35 6.93
N GLY A 363 -10.67 42.06 6.15
CA GLY A 363 -10.78 42.41 4.74
C GLY A 363 -9.90 41.57 3.81
N ARG A 364 -9.53 40.37 4.25
CA ARG A 364 -8.82 39.37 3.46
C ARG A 364 -9.56 38.05 3.54
N SER A 365 -9.60 37.34 2.43
CA SER A 365 -10.07 35.95 2.40
C SER A 365 -8.99 35.02 2.97
N HIS A 366 -9.42 34.04 3.73
CA HIS A 366 -8.62 33.00 4.34
C HIS A 366 -9.33 31.64 4.14
N GLU A 367 -8.60 30.60 3.89
CA GLU A 367 -9.02 29.22 3.95
C GLU A 367 -8.60 28.60 5.28
#